data_8ae52f81511b283aad08b802c81b729c
#
_entry.id   8ae52f81511b283aad08b802c81b729c
#
_cell.length_a   1.000
_cell.length_b   1.000
_cell.length_c   1.000
_cell.angle_alpha   90.00
_cell.angle_beta   90.00
_cell.angle_gamma   90.00
#
_symmetry.space_group_name_H-M   'P 1'
#
loop_
_entity.id
_entity.type
_entity.pdbx_description
1 polymer ?
#
loop_
_entity_poly.entity_id
_entity_poly.type
_entity_poly.pdbx_seq_one_letter_code
_entity_poly.pdbx_strand_id
1 'polypeptide(L)'
;LSDKKVHLLMVLTSIFWSGAFITGKIAVGEFPPFALTFFRFLFALPFIFAILYLREPGNRIPRGKQWLPLLLLGFIGTFCYHSLFFTSLKYTSAINSSLIGAMNPIVTTFLAVLFFAERLTPSRLLGLILSFLGVFFVITNGDLQLVSQMRFNKGDIVMLVAVCCFAVYSLLSRRFMKRYNLSPLMVTAYTFLICVIISFPFFLWEKPSAYLASTSASGWLSILYMSVFASVLGYLIQMVAIQRIGAPRTAIFVNLVPIFTIIQSVTILGESVTLFKLLGAAIVISGVYLTTRPEAKSMYTERSKSSSKNIA
;
A
#
# COMPACT_ATOMS: atom_id res chain seq x y z
N LEU A 1 18.58 9.11 13.81
CA LEU A 1 17.86 10.07 12.96
C LEU A 1 16.96 10.93 13.84
N SER A 2 16.92 12.26 13.62
CA SER A 2 15.94 13.13 14.28
C SER A 2 14.55 12.93 13.68
N ASP A 3 13.49 13.24 14.44
CA ASP A 3 12.11 13.12 13.96
C ASP A 3 11.87 13.94 12.68
N LYS A 4 12.46 15.12 12.57
CA LYS A 4 12.39 15.95 11.35
C LYS A 4 12.95 15.24 10.11
N LYS A 5 14.08 14.53 10.26
CA LYS A 5 14.67 13.75 9.16
C LYS A 5 13.77 12.57 8.78
N VAL A 6 13.14 11.90 9.77
CA VAL A 6 12.20 10.82 9.51
C VAL A 6 10.96 11.31 8.76
N HIS A 7 10.41 12.46 9.14
CA HIS A 7 9.28 13.08 8.44
C HIS A 7 9.64 13.41 6.98
N LEU A 8 10.82 13.99 6.73
CA LEU A 8 11.28 14.30 5.37
C LEU A 8 11.44 13.02 4.53
N LEU A 9 12.03 11.96 5.11
CA LEU A 9 12.18 10.68 4.44
C LEU A 9 10.81 10.05 4.12
N MET A 10 9.79 10.22 4.97
CA MET A 10 8.45 9.73 4.69
C MET A 10 7.74 10.51 3.58
N VAL A 11 7.95 11.83 3.49
CA VAL A 11 7.50 12.61 2.33
C VAL A 11 8.15 12.09 1.05
N LEU A 12 9.47 11.85 1.07
CA LEU A 12 10.19 11.27 -0.06
C LEU A 12 9.66 9.88 -0.43
N THR A 13 9.34 9.04 0.55
CA THR A 13 8.69 7.74 0.33
C THR A 13 7.35 7.89 -0.36
N SER A 14 6.54 8.89 0.02
CA SER A 14 5.26 9.17 -0.63
C SER A 14 5.43 9.55 -2.10
N ILE A 15 6.50 10.30 -2.43
CA ILE A 15 6.88 10.62 -3.82
C ILE A 15 7.31 9.35 -4.56
N PHE A 16 8.11 8.48 -3.95
CA PHE A 16 8.51 7.21 -4.59
C PHE A 16 7.33 6.30 -4.87
N TRP A 17 6.38 6.21 -3.94
CA TRP A 17 5.19 5.38 -4.14
C TRP A 17 4.22 6.00 -5.14
N SER A 18 4.07 7.32 -5.18
CA SER A 18 3.27 7.96 -6.21
C SER A 18 3.88 7.72 -7.60
N GLY A 19 5.20 7.80 -7.71
CA GLY A 19 5.91 7.46 -8.95
C GLY A 19 5.70 6.00 -9.39
N ALA A 20 5.41 5.06 -8.46
CA ALA A 20 5.07 3.70 -8.83
C ALA A 20 3.70 3.57 -9.54
N PHE A 21 2.75 4.48 -9.27
CA PHE A 21 1.50 4.55 -10.04
C PHE A 21 1.77 5.05 -11.46
N ILE A 22 2.65 6.03 -11.63
CA ILE A 22 3.01 6.62 -12.92
C ILE A 22 3.80 5.63 -13.76
N THR A 23 4.92 5.13 -13.23
CA THR A 23 5.79 4.17 -13.92
C THR A 23 5.06 2.85 -14.14
N GLY A 24 4.20 2.42 -13.22
CA GLY A 24 3.30 1.29 -13.39
C GLY A 24 2.34 1.50 -14.55
N LYS A 25 1.75 2.70 -14.68
CA LYS A 25 0.84 3.05 -15.80
C LYS A 25 1.55 3.04 -17.15
N ILE A 26 2.80 3.50 -17.20
CA ILE A 26 3.65 3.41 -18.41
C ILE A 26 3.93 1.93 -18.73
N ALA A 27 4.40 1.18 -17.73
CA ALA A 27 4.87 -0.19 -17.92
C ALA A 27 3.75 -1.18 -18.31
N VAL A 28 2.49 -0.99 -17.86
CA VAL A 28 1.37 -1.86 -18.26
C VAL A 28 0.98 -1.72 -19.74
N GLY A 29 1.49 -0.70 -20.43
CA GLY A 29 1.37 -0.57 -21.89
C GLY A 29 2.24 -1.55 -22.67
N GLU A 30 3.35 -2.01 -22.05
CA GLU A 30 4.34 -2.85 -22.71
C GLU A 30 4.45 -4.25 -22.07
N PHE A 31 4.17 -4.37 -20.79
CA PHE A 31 4.25 -5.63 -20.05
C PHE A 31 2.88 -6.06 -19.53
N PRO A 32 2.58 -7.35 -19.58
CA PRO A 32 1.44 -7.91 -18.85
C PRO A 32 1.62 -7.80 -17.32
N PRO A 33 0.51 -7.82 -16.54
CA PRO A 33 0.54 -7.58 -15.09
C PRO A 33 1.38 -8.56 -14.28
N PHE A 34 1.40 -9.85 -14.62
CA PHE A 34 2.21 -10.84 -13.89
C PHE A 34 3.68 -10.68 -14.19
N ALA A 35 4.06 -10.35 -15.44
CA ALA A 35 5.43 -10.03 -15.81
C ALA A 35 5.94 -8.81 -15.04
N LEU A 36 5.14 -7.76 -14.92
CA LEU A 36 5.49 -6.59 -14.11
C LEU A 36 5.70 -6.94 -12.65
N THR A 37 4.82 -7.76 -12.08
CA THR A 37 4.96 -8.25 -10.71
C THR A 37 6.24 -9.04 -10.54
N PHE A 38 6.53 -9.96 -11.46
CA PHE A 38 7.73 -10.78 -11.47
C PHE A 38 9.01 -9.94 -11.53
N PHE A 39 9.18 -9.11 -12.57
CA PHE A 39 10.40 -8.32 -12.76
C PHE A 39 10.61 -7.27 -11.68
N ARG A 40 9.55 -6.62 -11.21
CA ARG A 40 9.64 -5.64 -10.12
C ARG A 40 10.30 -6.23 -8.88
N PHE A 41 9.89 -7.43 -8.48
CA PHE A 41 10.45 -8.06 -7.28
C PHE A 41 11.74 -8.80 -7.57
N LEU A 42 11.90 -9.38 -8.75
CA LEU A 42 13.16 -10.00 -9.16
C LEU A 42 14.33 -9.01 -9.08
N PHE A 43 14.16 -7.81 -9.61
CA PHE A 43 15.19 -6.77 -9.55
C PHE A 43 15.36 -6.16 -8.15
N ALA A 44 14.36 -6.27 -7.28
CA ALA A 44 14.47 -5.84 -5.89
C ALA A 44 15.26 -6.85 -5.01
N LEU A 45 15.27 -8.15 -5.36
CA LEU A 45 15.88 -9.20 -4.53
C LEU A 45 17.36 -8.95 -4.20
N PRO A 46 18.26 -8.64 -5.17
CA PRO A 46 19.67 -8.43 -4.85
C PRO A 46 19.87 -7.35 -3.78
N PHE A 47 19.15 -6.27 -3.87
CA PHE A 47 19.27 -5.13 -2.95
C PHE A 47 18.72 -5.46 -1.57
N ILE A 48 17.52 -6.04 -1.48
CA ILE A 48 16.89 -6.30 -0.18
C ILE A 48 17.62 -7.43 0.57
N PHE A 49 18.11 -8.46 -0.13
CA PHE A 49 18.90 -9.52 0.49
C PHE A 49 20.30 -9.02 0.90
N ALA A 50 20.95 -8.17 0.12
CA ALA A 50 22.19 -7.53 0.54
C ALA A 50 22.01 -6.77 1.84
N ILE A 51 20.92 -5.99 1.98
CA ILE A 51 20.62 -5.26 3.21
C ILE A 51 20.30 -6.23 4.37
N LEU A 52 19.52 -7.29 4.13
CA LEU A 52 19.23 -8.32 5.14
C LEU A 52 20.52 -8.97 5.66
N TYR A 53 21.41 -9.36 4.75
CA TYR A 53 22.67 -10.01 5.12
C TYR A 53 23.64 -9.09 5.88
N LEU A 54 23.63 -7.80 5.58
CA LEU A 54 24.46 -6.80 6.24
C LEU A 54 23.90 -6.35 7.60
N ARG A 55 22.56 -6.23 7.71
CA ARG A 55 21.92 -5.66 8.91
C ARG A 55 21.48 -6.69 9.95
N GLU A 56 21.20 -7.92 9.53
CA GLU A 56 20.70 -8.99 10.40
C GLU A 56 21.54 -10.27 10.27
N PRO A 57 22.84 -10.27 10.58
CA PRO A 57 23.74 -11.43 10.37
C PRO A 57 23.31 -12.69 11.12
N GLY A 58 22.61 -12.57 12.26
CA GLY A 58 22.12 -13.70 13.05
C GLY A 58 20.72 -14.20 12.69
N ASN A 59 20.00 -13.49 11.80
CA ASN A 59 18.58 -13.76 11.49
C ASN A 59 18.32 -13.67 9.97
N ARG A 60 19.14 -14.37 9.18
CA ARG A 60 19.11 -14.28 7.71
C ARG A 60 18.14 -15.24 7.06
N ILE A 61 17.92 -16.41 7.67
CA ILE A 61 17.16 -17.52 7.09
C ILE A 61 15.99 -17.85 8.01
N PRO A 62 14.74 -17.92 7.49
CA PRO A 62 13.57 -18.33 8.27
C PRO A 62 13.72 -19.77 8.79
N ARG A 63 13.24 -19.99 10.01
CA ARG A 63 13.32 -21.30 10.67
C ARG A 63 11.96 -21.98 10.69
N GLY A 64 11.90 -23.26 10.33
CA GLY A 64 10.73 -24.13 10.46
C GLY A 64 9.36 -23.47 10.37
N LYS A 65 8.77 -23.15 11.52
CA LYS A 65 7.41 -22.56 11.64
C LYS A 65 7.27 -21.13 11.06
N GLN A 66 8.35 -20.47 10.68
CA GLN A 66 8.32 -19.11 10.11
C GLN A 66 7.96 -19.11 8.61
N TRP A 67 8.14 -20.24 7.90
CA TRP A 67 7.88 -20.31 6.46
C TRP A 67 6.41 -20.15 6.10
N LEU A 68 5.50 -20.82 6.82
CA LEU A 68 4.06 -20.72 6.51
C LEU A 68 3.53 -19.28 6.60
N PRO A 69 3.80 -18.51 7.68
CA PRO A 69 3.47 -17.08 7.71
C PRO A 69 4.03 -16.29 6.54
N LEU A 70 5.30 -16.51 6.19
CA LEU A 70 5.95 -15.80 5.09
C LEU A 70 5.33 -16.15 3.73
N LEU A 71 4.99 -17.43 3.50
CA LEU A 71 4.28 -17.88 2.29
C LEU A 71 2.92 -17.19 2.16
N LEU A 72 2.12 -17.15 3.23
CA LEU A 72 0.82 -16.47 3.22
C LEU A 72 0.96 -14.96 2.96
N LEU A 73 1.92 -14.32 3.60
CA LEU A 73 2.18 -12.89 3.40
C LEU A 73 2.69 -12.60 1.98
N GLY A 74 3.60 -13.44 1.47
CA GLY A 74 4.13 -13.31 0.11
C GLY A 74 3.05 -13.51 -0.95
N PHE A 75 2.16 -14.48 -0.74
CA PHE A 75 1.05 -14.74 -1.65
C PHE A 75 0.01 -13.59 -1.62
N ILE A 76 -0.56 -13.29 -0.45
CA ILE A 76 -1.66 -12.31 -0.36
C ILE A 76 -1.15 -10.88 -0.58
N GLY A 77 -0.11 -10.49 0.15
CA GLY A 77 0.31 -9.09 0.22
C GLY A 77 1.27 -8.67 -0.87
N THR A 78 2.07 -9.60 -1.40
CA THR A 78 3.05 -9.23 -2.42
C THR A 78 2.58 -9.69 -3.80
N PHE A 79 2.26 -10.96 -4.00
CA PHE A 79 1.83 -11.46 -5.30
C PHE A 79 0.41 -10.99 -5.67
N CYS A 80 -0.62 -11.32 -4.89
CA CYS A 80 -1.99 -10.96 -5.23
C CYS A 80 -2.17 -9.43 -5.31
N TYR A 81 -1.70 -8.70 -4.30
CA TYR A 81 -1.80 -7.24 -4.29
C TYR A 81 -1.18 -6.61 -5.54
N HIS A 82 0.07 -6.94 -5.88
CA HIS A 82 0.75 -6.26 -6.99
C HIS A 82 0.25 -6.73 -8.37
N SER A 83 -0.12 -7.98 -8.51
CA SER A 83 -0.74 -8.47 -9.75
C SER A 83 -2.08 -7.77 -10.00
N LEU A 84 -2.91 -7.60 -8.97
CA LEU A 84 -4.15 -6.84 -9.05
C LEU A 84 -3.90 -5.34 -9.25
N PHE A 85 -2.89 -4.78 -8.60
CA PHE A 85 -2.48 -3.38 -8.78
C PHE A 85 -2.12 -3.08 -10.24
N PHE A 86 -1.26 -3.89 -10.87
CA PHE A 86 -0.92 -3.71 -12.28
C PHE A 86 -2.09 -4.00 -13.21
N THR A 87 -2.92 -5.00 -12.90
CA THR A 87 -4.16 -5.25 -13.64
C THR A 87 -5.10 -4.04 -13.55
N SER A 88 -5.24 -3.42 -12.39
CA SER A 88 -6.00 -2.17 -12.23
C SER A 88 -5.46 -1.07 -13.13
N LEU A 89 -4.17 -0.78 -13.09
CA LEU A 89 -3.53 0.26 -13.91
C LEU A 89 -3.69 0.04 -15.41
N LYS A 90 -3.88 -1.19 -15.86
CA LYS A 90 -4.18 -1.49 -17.25
C LYS A 90 -5.54 -0.94 -17.69
N TYR A 91 -6.53 -0.92 -16.78
CA TYR A 91 -7.92 -0.59 -17.10
C TYR A 91 -8.39 0.76 -16.54
N THR A 92 -7.69 1.37 -15.58
CA THR A 92 -8.06 2.66 -15.03
C THR A 92 -6.87 3.64 -15.00
N SER A 93 -7.14 4.89 -14.58
CA SER A 93 -6.11 5.92 -14.47
C SER A 93 -5.21 5.72 -13.24
N ALA A 94 -4.00 6.28 -13.29
CA ALA A 94 -3.11 6.30 -12.12
C ALA A 94 -3.73 7.11 -10.97
N ILE A 95 -4.45 8.20 -11.29
CA ILE A 95 -5.18 9.00 -10.30
C ILE A 95 -6.23 8.16 -9.58
N ASN A 96 -7.13 7.49 -10.32
CA ASN A 96 -8.18 6.66 -9.72
C ASN A 96 -7.58 5.56 -8.84
N SER A 97 -6.61 4.80 -9.38
CA SER A 97 -5.93 3.74 -8.61
C SER A 97 -5.30 4.25 -7.32
N SER A 98 -4.65 5.43 -7.33
CA SER A 98 -4.02 5.99 -6.14
C SER A 98 -5.03 6.44 -5.09
N LEU A 99 -6.14 7.04 -5.52
CA LEU A 99 -7.23 7.48 -4.62
C LEU A 99 -7.94 6.29 -3.97
N ILE A 100 -8.21 5.24 -4.75
CA ILE A 100 -8.75 3.98 -4.22
C ILE A 100 -7.73 3.31 -3.29
N GLY A 101 -6.44 3.32 -3.65
CA GLY A 101 -5.35 2.83 -2.82
C GLY A 101 -5.25 3.52 -1.45
N ALA A 102 -5.59 4.82 -1.39
CA ALA A 102 -5.64 5.58 -0.14
C ALA A 102 -6.73 5.10 0.85
N MET A 103 -7.67 4.25 0.42
CA MET A 103 -8.62 3.59 1.34
C MET A 103 -7.96 2.52 2.23
N ASN A 104 -6.72 2.14 1.97
CA ASN A 104 -6.07 1.05 2.70
C ASN A 104 -6.18 1.18 4.23
N PRO A 105 -5.89 2.32 4.89
CA PRO A 105 -6.05 2.45 6.34
C PRO A 105 -7.48 2.19 6.82
N ILE A 106 -8.46 2.54 5.98
CA ILE A 106 -9.88 2.41 6.28
C ILE A 106 -10.31 0.95 6.20
N VAL A 107 -9.97 0.28 5.11
CA VAL A 107 -10.23 -1.15 4.93
C VAL A 107 -9.51 -1.95 6.02
N THR A 108 -8.26 -1.59 6.35
CA THR A 108 -7.51 -2.21 7.46
C THR A 108 -8.23 -2.02 8.80
N THR A 109 -8.75 -0.82 9.09
CA THR A 109 -9.51 -0.56 10.32
C THR A 109 -10.81 -1.36 10.35
N PHE A 110 -11.55 -1.39 9.25
CA PHE A 110 -12.80 -2.16 9.13
C PHE A 110 -12.55 -3.65 9.38
N LEU A 111 -11.53 -4.22 8.73
CA LEU A 111 -11.15 -5.62 8.93
C LEU A 111 -10.64 -5.91 10.35
N ALA A 112 -9.95 -4.93 10.98
CA ALA A 112 -9.49 -5.04 12.36
C ALA A 112 -10.68 -5.11 13.34
N VAL A 113 -11.72 -4.32 13.12
CA VAL A 113 -12.97 -4.38 13.90
C VAL A 113 -13.67 -5.71 13.70
N LEU A 114 -13.78 -6.17 12.45
CA LEU A 114 -14.52 -7.39 12.11
C LEU A 114 -13.84 -8.67 12.62
N PHE A 115 -12.52 -8.78 12.47
CA PHE A 115 -11.78 -10.02 12.75
C PHE A 115 -10.97 -10.00 14.04
N PHE A 116 -10.72 -8.83 14.62
CA PHE A 116 -9.90 -8.68 15.84
C PHE A 116 -10.66 -8.03 17.00
N ALA A 117 -11.98 -7.83 16.84
CA ALA A 117 -12.86 -7.23 17.86
C ALA A 117 -12.34 -5.87 18.37
N GLU A 118 -11.65 -5.09 17.51
CA GLU A 118 -11.27 -3.72 17.87
C GLU A 118 -12.54 -2.85 17.97
N ARG A 119 -12.54 -1.93 18.93
CA ARG A 119 -13.72 -1.04 19.12
C ARG A 119 -13.77 0.01 18.01
N LEU A 120 -14.94 0.12 17.38
CA LEU A 120 -15.20 1.16 16.39
C LEU A 120 -15.69 2.43 17.13
N THR A 121 -14.88 3.48 17.10
CA THR A 121 -15.29 4.75 17.70
C THR A 121 -16.10 5.57 16.71
N PRO A 122 -16.93 6.54 17.18
CA PRO A 122 -17.73 7.39 16.29
C PRO A 122 -16.87 8.15 15.26
N SER A 123 -15.68 8.60 15.64
CA SER A 123 -14.75 9.26 14.72
C SER A 123 -14.26 8.33 13.62
N ARG A 124 -13.93 7.07 13.96
CA ARG A 124 -13.51 6.06 12.97
C ARG A 124 -14.67 5.69 12.04
N LEU A 125 -15.88 5.54 12.57
CA LEU A 125 -17.07 5.27 11.76
C LEU A 125 -17.33 6.40 10.76
N LEU A 126 -17.30 7.66 11.21
CA LEU A 126 -17.45 8.81 10.33
C LEU A 126 -16.37 8.85 9.25
N GLY A 127 -15.12 8.59 9.63
CA GLY A 127 -14.01 8.50 8.67
C GLY A 127 -14.19 7.40 7.63
N LEU A 128 -14.70 6.24 8.02
CA LEU A 128 -15.06 5.15 7.10
C LEU A 128 -16.13 5.61 6.10
N ILE A 129 -17.24 6.17 6.58
CA ILE A 129 -18.35 6.65 5.73
C ILE A 129 -17.85 7.69 4.74
N LEU A 130 -17.13 8.72 5.21
CA LEU A 130 -16.59 9.77 4.33
C LEU A 130 -15.69 9.21 3.26
N SER A 131 -14.82 8.26 3.61
CA SER A 131 -13.89 7.70 2.60
C SER A 131 -14.60 6.84 1.57
N PHE A 132 -15.62 6.07 1.95
CA PHE A 132 -16.45 5.36 0.98
C PHE A 132 -17.18 6.34 0.05
N LEU A 133 -17.73 7.42 0.56
CA LEU A 133 -18.34 8.47 -0.25
C LEU A 133 -17.31 9.11 -1.19
N GLY A 134 -16.13 9.45 -0.70
CA GLY A 134 -15.06 10.02 -1.53
C GLY A 134 -14.65 9.10 -2.67
N VAL A 135 -14.46 7.82 -2.43
CA VAL A 135 -14.15 6.84 -3.49
C VAL A 135 -15.32 6.69 -4.46
N PHE A 136 -16.56 6.72 -3.98
CA PHE A 136 -17.73 6.71 -4.84
C PHE A 136 -17.70 7.90 -5.82
N PHE A 137 -17.39 9.12 -5.36
CA PHE A 137 -17.21 10.29 -6.23
C PHE A 137 -16.08 10.11 -7.27
N VAL A 138 -14.97 9.48 -6.86
CA VAL A 138 -13.85 9.20 -7.77
C VAL A 138 -14.23 8.20 -8.86
N ILE A 139 -14.88 7.10 -8.48
CA ILE A 139 -15.25 6.01 -9.41
C ILE A 139 -16.34 6.46 -10.37
N THR A 140 -17.36 7.17 -9.89
CA THR A 140 -18.49 7.63 -10.71
C THR A 140 -18.17 8.89 -11.49
N ASN A 141 -17.14 9.63 -11.09
CA ASN A 141 -16.83 10.96 -11.63
C ASN A 141 -18.03 11.92 -11.61
N GLY A 142 -18.93 11.75 -10.63
CA GLY A 142 -20.17 12.50 -10.47
C GLY A 142 -21.32 12.07 -11.38
N ASP A 143 -21.12 11.06 -12.21
CA ASP A 143 -22.16 10.52 -13.11
C ASP A 143 -22.98 9.42 -12.40
N LEU A 144 -24.17 9.78 -11.96
CA LEU A 144 -25.10 8.85 -11.29
C LEU A 144 -25.70 7.81 -12.27
N GLN A 145 -25.65 8.06 -13.58
CA GLN A 145 -26.13 7.09 -14.57
C GLN A 145 -25.20 5.86 -14.62
N LEU A 146 -23.90 6.02 -14.38
CA LEU A 146 -22.97 4.90 -14.25
C LEU A 146 -23.38 3.95 -13.12
N VAL A 147 -23.94 4.48 -12.04
CA VAL A 147 -24.42 3.69 -10.90
C VAL A 147 -25.69 2.93 -11.26
N SER A 148 -26.67 3.62 -11.87
CA SER A 148 -27.94 3.01 -12.27
C SER A 148 -27.77 1.91 -13.32
N GLN A 149 -26.77 2.03 -14.19
CA GLN A 149 -26.45 1.06 -15.23
C GLN A 149 -25.42 0.00 -14.79
N MET A 150 -24.94 0.06 -13.55
CA MET A 150 -23.85 -0.81 -13.02
C MET A 150 -22.60 -0.86 -13.91
N ARG A 151 -22.30 0.23 -14.62
CA ARG A 151 -21.15 0.32 -15.54
C ARG A 151 -19.90 0.87 -14.85
N PHE A 152 -19.43 0.15 -13.83
CA PHE A 152 -18.18 0.51 -13.17
C PHE A 152 -16.95 0.13 -13.98
N ASN A 153 -15.89 0.94 -13.85
CA ASN A 153 -14.62 0.62 -14.48
C ASN A 153 -14.01 -0.65 -13.81
N LYS A 154 -13.70 -1.64 -14.63
CA LYS A 154 -13.10 -2.91 -14.15
C LYS A 154 -11.81 -2.68 -13.36
N GLY A 155 -11.00 -1.70 -13.77
CA GLY A 155 -9.75 -1.38 -13.08
C GLY A 155 -9.98 -0.84 -11.66
N ASP A 156 -11.02 -0.03 -11.45
CA ASP A 156 -11.36 0.52 -10.13
C ASP A 156 -11.81 -0.60 -9.18
N ILE A 157 -12.62 -1.54 -9.66
CA ILE A 157 -13.06 -2.72 -8.88
C ILE A 157 -11.85 -3.60 -8.53
N VAL A 158 -10.97 -3.87 -9.49
CA VAL A 158 -9.76 -4.67 -9.25
C VAL A 158 -8.86 -3.98 -8.21
N MET A 159 -8.75 -2.65 -8.22
CA MET A 159 -7.99 -1.93 -7.20
C MET A 159 -8.61 -2.03 -5.81
N LEU A 160 -9.94 -2.01 -5.69
CA LEU A 160 -10.61 -2.26 -4.40
C LEU A 160 -10.26 -3.64 -3.83
N VAL A 161 -10.24 -4.68 -4.67
CA VAL A 161 -9.83 -6.02 -4.26
C VAL A 161 -8.35 -6.04 -3.85
N ALA A 162 -7.47 -5.34 -4.60
CA ALA A 162 -6.08 -5.20 -4.26
C ALA A 162 -5.90 -4.57 -2.88
N VAL A 163 -6.64 -3.48 -2.59
CA VAL A 163 -6.63 -2.82 -1.27
C VAL A 163 -7.04 -3.77 -0.15
N CYS A 164 -8.05 -4.63 -0.38
CA CYS A 164 -8.42 -5.67 0.59
C CYS A 164 -7.27 -6.67 0.84
N CYS A 165 -6.58 -7.12 -0.22
CA CYS A 165 -5.41 -8.00 -0.08
C CYS A 165 -4.31 -7.33 0.76
N PHE A 166 -4.02 -6.05 0.51
CA PHE A 166 -2.99 -5.33 1.25
C PHE A 166 -3.40 -5.05 2.71
N ALA A 167 -4.67 -4.80 2.97
CA ALA A 167 -5.20 -4.63 4.32
C ALA A 167 -5.06 -5.94 5.13
N VAL A 168 -5.43 -7.09 4.54
CA VAL A 168 -5.23 -8.41 5.15
C VAL A 168 -3.75 -8.68 5.41
N TYR A 169 -2.89 -8.39 4.43
CA TYR A 169 -1.44 -8.48 4.58
C TYR A 169 -0.93 -7.66 5.76
N SER A 170 -1.36 -6.40 5.87
CA SER A 170 -0.92 -5.49 6.93
C SER A 170 -1.29 -6.02 8.33
N LEU A 171 -2.52 -6.53 8.49
CA LEU A 171 -3.01 -7.11 9.74
C LEU A 171 -2.27 -8.39 10.10
N LEU A 172 -2.13 -9.31 9.14
CA LEU A 172 -1.43 -10.58 9.34
C LEU A 172 0.06 -10.36 9.59
N SER A 173 0.72 -9.44 8.88
CA SER A 173 2.14 -9.12 9.06
C SER A 173 2.43 -8.71 10.50
N ARG A 174 1.62 -7.77 11.05
CA ARG A 174 1.78 -7.32 12.44
C ARG A 174 1.65 -8.49 13.43
N ARG A 175 0.64 -9.35 13.24
CA ARG A 175 0.40 -10.52 14.08
C ARG A 175 1.51 -11.56 13.96
N PHE A 176 1.95 -11.87 12.75
CA PHE A 176 2.95 -12.89 12.49
C PHE A 176 4.36 -12.45 12.92
N MET A 177 4.73 -11.19 12.70
CA MET A 177 5.99 -10.64 13.24
C MET A 177 6.08 -10.84 14.75
N LYS A 178 5.00 -10.52 15.49
CA LYS A 178 4.97 -10.71 16.95
C LYS A 178 4.97 -12.19 17.35
N ARG A 179 4.14 -13.03 16.70
CA ARG A 179 3.96 -14.44 17.08
C ARG A 179 5.16 -15.32 16.74
N TYR A 180 5.80 -15.06 15.61
CA TYR A 180 6.89 -15.90 15.09
C TYR A 180 8.26 -15.24 15.18
N ASN A 181 8.36 -14.10 15.88
CA ASN A 181 9.59 -13.31 16.02
C ASN A 181 10.29 -13.04 14.70
N LEU A 182 9.49 -12.57 13.70
CA LEU A 182 9.98 -12.20 12.40
C LEU A 182 10.39 -10.73 12.39
N SER A 183 11.58 -10.42 11.88
CA SER A 183 11.96 -9.03 11.67
C SER A 183 11.20 -8.43 10.46
N PRO A 184 10.92 -7.13 10.46
CA PRO A 184 10.37 -6.45 9.31
C PRO A 184 11.19 -6.66 8.03
N LEU A 185 12.50 -6.67 8.14
CA LEU A 185 13.42 -6.84 7.02
C LEU A 185 13.37 -8.26 6.46
N MET A 186 13.31 -9.28 7.32
CA MET A 186 13.09 -10.67 6.94
C MET A 186 11.74 -10.84 6.23
N VAL A 187 10.66 -10.28 6.79
CA VAL A 187 9.33 -10.33 6.16
C VAL A 187 9.40 -9.74 4.74
N THR A 188 9.98 -8.55 4.57
CA THR A 188 10.08 -7.91 3.25
C THR A 188 10.91 -8.75 2.27
N ALA A 189 12.11 -9.20 2.66
CA ALA A 189 12.99 -9.95 1.78
C ALA A 189 12.35 -11.26 1.31
N TYR A 190 11.78 -12.03 2.23
CA TYR A 190 11.19 -13.32 1.90
C TYR A 190 9.83 -13.25 1.24
N THR A 191 9.02 -12.23 1.51
CA THR A 191 7.78 -12.02 0.75
C THR A 191 8.07 -11.60 -0.69
N PHE A 192 9.15 -10.85 -0.96
CA PHE A 192 9.61 -10.56 -2.32
C PHE A 192 10.08 -11.83 -3.03
N LEU A 193 10.90 -12.65 -2.38
CA LEU A 193 11.35 -13.93 -2.94
C LEU A 193 10.18 -14.86 -3.28
N ILE A 194 9.24 -15.01 -2.34
CA ILE A 194 8.05 -15.84 -2.53
C ILE A 194 7.19 -15.29 -3.68
N CYS A 195 7.04 -13.98 -3.78
CA CYS A 195 6.34 -13.34 -4.89
C CYS A 195 6.98 -13.69 -6.25
N VAL A 196 8.31 -13.63 -6.34
CA VAL A 196 9.05 -14.01 -7.56
C VAL A 196 8.80 -15.47 -7.92
N ILE A 197 8.90 -16.37 -6.93
CA ILE A 197 8.68 -17.81 -7.16
C ILE A 197 7.24 -18.07 -7.64
N ILE A 198 6.25 -17.45 -6.99
CA ILE A 198 4.83 -17.65 -7.34
C ILE A 198 4.48 -16.99 -8.68
N SER A 199 5.01 -15.80 -8.96
CA SER A 199 4.72 -15.08 -10.21
C SER A 199 5.41 -15.68 -11.43
N PHE A 200 6.47 -16.46 -11.27
CA PHE A 200 7.23 -17.06 -12.36
C PHE A 200 6.39 -17.92 -13.33
N PRO A 201 5.56 -18.90 -12.87
CA PRO A 201 4.72 -19.67 -13.79
C PRO A 201 3.69 -18.80 -14.52
N PHE A 202 3.13 -17.76 -13.86
CA PHE A 202 2.20 -16.83 -14.51
C PHE A 202 2.91 -15.93 -15.53
N PHE A 203 4.15 -15.51 -15.26
CA PHE A 203 5.00 -14.82 -16.22
C PHE A 203 5.23 -15.67 -17.48
N LEU A 204 5.53 -16.97 -17.33
CA LEU A 204 5.68 -17.88 -18.46
C LEU A 204 4.36 -18.07 -19.23
N TRP A 205 3.22 -18.14 -18.52
CA TRP A 205 1.90 -18.24 -19.15
C TRP A 205 1.54 -17.00 -19.99
N GLU A 206 2.03 -15.82 -19.62
CA GLU A 206 1.89 -14.58 -20.41
C GLU A 206 2.74 -14.52 -21.69
N LYS A 207 3.41 -15.62 -22.06
CA LYS A 207 4.21 -15.77 -23.28
C LYS A 207 5.27 -14.67 -23.45
N PRO A 208 6.33 -14.65 -22.63
CA PRO A 208 7.32 -13.57 -22.59
C PRO A 208 8.01 -13.30 -23.94
N SER A 209 8.14 -14.30 -24.82
CA SER A 209 8.67 -14.11 -26.16
C SER A 209 7.87 -13.15 -27.03
N ALA A 210 6.58 -12.94 -26.70
CA ALA A 210 5.70 -12.08 -27.49
C ALA A 210 5.94 -10.57 -27.28
N TYR A 211 6.55 -10.17 -26.15
CA TYR A 211 6.70 -8.76 -25.78
C TYR A 211 8.11 -8.35 -25.35
N LEU A 212 8.94 -9.25 -24.80
CA LEU A 212 10.26 -8.88 -24.25
C LEU A 212 11.18 -8.26 -25.30
N ALA A 213 11.15 -8.76 -26.54
CA ALA A 213 12.00 -8.26 -27.62
C ALA A 213 11.60 -6.86 -28.11
N SER A 214 10.32 -6.47 -27.91
CA SER A 214 9.76 -5.18 -28.35
C SER A 214 9.66 -4.16 -27.23
N THR A 215 10.01 -4.54 -26.00
CA THR A 215 9.93 -3.66 -24.83
C THR A 215 10.92 -2.52 -24.92
N SER A 216 10.45 -1.29 -24.76
CA SER A 216 11.26 -0.07 -24.81
C SER A 216 12.14 0.09 -23.57
N ALA A 217 13.14 0.96 -23.66
CA ALA A 217 13.93 1.39 -22.51
C ALA A 217 13.06 2.02 -21.42
N SER A 218 11.97 2.72 -21.79
CA SER A 218 11.02 3.34 -20.85
C SER A 218 10.31 2.29 -19.99
N GLY A 219 9.90 1.16 -20.60
CA GLY A 219 9.31 0.04 -19.87
C GLY A 219 10.25 -0.54 -18.82
N TRP A 220 11.50 -0.84 -19.21
CA TRP A 220 12.52 -1.37 -18.30
C TRP A 220 12.92 -0.38 -17.20
N LEU A 221 13.11 0.90 -17.52
CA LEU A 221 13.40 1.95 -16.54
C LEU A 221 12.24 2.12 -15.53
N SER A 222 10.99 1.98 -15.99
CA SER A 222 9.82 1.99 -15.13
C SER A 222 9.85 0.86 -14.11
N ILE A 223 10.21 -0.36 -14.54
CA ILE A 223 10.37 -1.51 -13.64
C ILE A 223 11.50 -1.27 -12.66
N LEU A 224 12.66 -0.82 -13.14
CA LEU A 224 13.82 -0.54 -12.29
C LEU A 224 13.52 0.54 -11.23
N TYR A 225 12.82 1.61 -11.63
CA TYR A 225 12.33 2.63 -10.69
C TYR A 225 11.47 2.01 -9.59
N MET A 226 10.45 1.21 -9.97
CA MET A 226 9.58 0.56 -9.00
C MET A 226 10.33 -0.41 -8.09
N SER A 227 11.31 -1.14 -8.61
CA SER A 227 12.12 -2.09 -7.85
C SER A 227 12.97 -1.39 -6.79
N VAL A 228 13.70 -0.36 -7.19
CA VAL A 228 14.68 0.31 -6.31
C VAL A 228 13.97 1.32 -5.40
N PHE A 229 13.28 2.31 -6.00
CA PHE A 229 12.74 3.42 -5.23
C PHE A 229 11.47 3.05 -4.46
N ALA A 230 10.49 2.46 -5.13
CA ALA A 230 9.21 2.16 -4.49
C ALA A 230 9.29 0.90 -3.61
N SER A 231 9.99 -0.16 -4.04
CA SER A 231 10.08 -1.39 -3.26
C SER A 231 11.21 -1.31 -2.23
N VAL A 232 12.47 -1.24 -2.63
CA VAL A 232 13.58 -1.33 -1.64
C VAL A 232 13.61 -0.10 -0.74
N LEU A 233 13.79 1.11 -1.30
CA LEU A 233 13.94 2.31 -0.50
C LEU A 233 12.64 2.68 0.24
N GLY A 234 11.50 2.65 -0.45
CA GLY A 234 10.21 2.99 0.15
C GLY A 234 9.88 2.14 1.38
N TYR A 235 10.01 0.81 1.27
CA TYR A 235 9.75 -0.08 2.41
C TYR A 235 10.76 0.07 3.53
N LEU A 236 12.05 0.26 3.23
CA LEU A 236 13.08 0.47 4.27
C LEU A 236 12.85 1.76 5.05
N ILE A 237 12.57 2.86 4.34
CA ILE A 237 12.28 4.15 5.01
C ILE A 237 11.03 4.02 5.87
N GLN A 238 9.98 3.37 5.36
CA GLN A 238 8.75 3.13 6.12
C GLN A 238 9.01 2.34 7.41
N MET A 239 9.86 1.31 7.35
CA MET A 239 10.21 0.51 8.53
C MET A 239 10.93 1.33 9.59
N VAL A 240 11.92 2.15 9.18
CA VAL A 240 12.61 3.06 10.08
C VAL A 240 11.64 4.07 10.69
N ALA A 241 10.70 4.58 9.90
CA ALA A 241 9.67 5.50 10.40
C ALA A 241 8.76 4.81 11.43
N ILE A 242 8.27 3.61 11.16
CA ILE A 242 7.44 2.84 12.11
C ILE A 242 8.17 2.60 13.43
N GLN A 243 9.45 2.28 13.39
CA GLN A 243 10.25 2.08 14.60
C GLN A 243 10.48 3.36 15.40
N ARG A 244 10.60 4.51 14.73
CA ARG A 244 10.94 5.80 15.37
C ARG A 244 9.74 6.61 15.82
N ILE A 245 8.77 6.81 14.94
CA ILE A 245 7.61 7.67 15.19
C ILE A 245 6.31 6.90 15.37
N GLY A 246 6.35 5.57 15.20
CA GLY A 246 5.21 4.67 15.34
C GLY A 246 4.36 4.56 14.07
N ALA A 247 3.63 3.44 13.96
CA ALA A 247 2.81 3.12 12.79
C ALA A 247 1.72 4.17 12.50
N PRO A 248 0.96 4.72 13.50
CA PRO A 248 -0.08 5.71 13.21
C PRO A 248 0.45 7.00 12.60
N ARG A 249 1.59 7.52 13.10
CA ARG A 249 2.23 8.74 12.55
C ARG A 249 2.82 8.50 11.18
N THR A 250 3.38 7.31 10.95
CA THR A 250 3.91 6.91 9.63
C THR A 250 2.80 6.80 8.59
N ALA A 251 1.63 6.26 8.96
CA ALA A 251 0.49 6.10 8.06
C ALA A 251 -0.05 7.43 7.51
N ILE A 252 0.08 8.54 8.26
CA ILE A 252 -0.35 9.87 7.80
C ILE A 252 0.36 10.28 6.51
N PHE A 253 1.66 9.93 6.36
CA PHE A 253 2.44 10.28 5.17
C PHE A 253 2.00 9.51 3.92
N VAL A 254 1.44 8.31 4.07
CA VAL A 254 0.90 7.53 2.94
C VAL A 254 -0.25 8.27 2.26
N ASN A 255 -0.99 9.10 3.00
CA ASN A 255 -2.08 9.92 2.47
C ASN A 255 -1.59 11.03 1.52
N LEU A 256 -0.28 11.31 1.48
CA LEU A 256 0.32 12.23 0.50
C LEU A 256 0.47 11.56 -0.88
N VAL A 257 0.45 10.23 -0.95
CA VAL A 257 0.62 9.50 -2.22
C VAL A 257 -0.37 9.94 -3.28
N PRO A 258 -1.70 10.00 -3.05
CA PRO A 258 -2.63 10.47 -4.06
C PRO A 258 -2.36 11.90 -4.52
N ILE A 259 -1.94 12.80 -3.62
CA ILE A 259 -1.63 14.19 -3.96
C ILE A 259 -0.47 14.24 -4.97
N PHE A 260 0.63 13.55 -4.67
CA PHE A 260 1.76 13.47 -5.58
C PHE A 260 1.43 12.70 -6.86
N THR A 261 0.56 11.68 -6.79
CA THR A 261 0.11 10.96 -7.99
C THR A 261 -0.70 11.86 -8.91
N ILE A 262 -1.62 12.69 -8.39
CA ILE A 262 -2.37 13.66 -9.20
C ILE A 262 -1.40 14.61 -9.91
N ILE A 263 -0.46 15.21 -9.19
CA ILE A 263 0.53 16.12 -9.77
C ILE A 263 1.34 15.42 -10.87
N GLN A 264 1.88 14.24 -10.58
CA GLN A 264 2.70 13.50 -11.54
C GLN A 264 1.89 12.97 -12.73
N SER A 265 0.66 12.51 -12.53
CA SER A 265 -0.21 12.06 -13.61
C SER A 265 -0.56 13.17 -14.62
N VAL A 266 -0.87 14.35 -14.11
CA VAL A 266 -1.16 15.50 -14.99
C VAL A 266 0.09 15.90 -15.78
N THR A 267 1.24 15.98 -15.11
CA THR A 267 2.48 16.49 -15.72
C THR A 267 3.18 15.47 -16.62
N ILE A 268 3.10 14.16 -16.32
CA ILE A 268 3.86 13.12 -17.02
C ILE A 268 2.98 12.31 -17.96
N LEU A 269 1.75 11.94 -17.52
CA LEU A 269 0.85 11.10 -18.30
C LEU A 269 -0.20 11.90 -19.09
N GLY A 270 -0.35 13.21 -18.84
CA GLY A 270 -1.40 14.03 -19.45
C GLY A 270 -2.82 13.64 -19.01
N GLU A 271 -2.97 12.97 -17.83
CA GLU A 271 -4.29 12.59 -17.33
C GLU A 271 -5.11 13.83 -16.96
N SER A 272 -6.39 13.84 -17.35
CA SER A 272 -7.31 14.91 -16.98
C SER A 272 -7.78 14.78 -15.53
N VAL A 273 -7.79 15.91 -14.83
CA VAL A 273 -8.35 16.00 -13.48
C VAL A 273 -9.71 16.69 -13.56
N THR A 274 -10.75 16.01 -13.12
CA THR A 274 -12.09 16.59 -13.00
C THR A 274 -12.33 17.14 -11.61
N LEU A 275 -13.26 18.07 -11.47
CA LEU A 275 -13.67 18.61 -10.17
C LEU A 275 -14.11 17.48 -9.22
N PHE A 276 -14.82 16.47 -9.73
CA PHE A 276 -15.28 15.33 -8.92
C PHE A 276 -14.12 14.49 -8.40
N LYS A 277 -13.04 14.31 -9.16
CA LYS A 277 -11.82 13.64 -8.67
C LYS A 277 -11.14 14.43 -7.56
N LEU A 278 -11.09 15.76 -7.67
CA LEU A 278 -10.53 16.63 -6.61
C LEU A 278 -11.39 16.61 -5.34
N LEU A 279 -12.72 16.72 -5.49
CA LEU A 279 -13.64 16.61 -4.36
C LEU A 279 -13.56 15.23 -3.69
N GLY A 280 -13.58 14.16 -4.49
CA GLY A 280 -13.40 12.80 -4.01
C GLY A 280 -12.08 12.61 -3.26
N ALA A 281 -10.97 13.15 -3.78
CA ALA A 281 -9.67 13.14 -3.12
C ALA A 281 -9.71 13.84 -1.76
N ALA A 282 -10.28 15.04 -1.68
CA ALA A 282 -10.42 15.80 -0.42
C ALA A 282 -11.26 15.03 0.60
N ILE A 283 -12.38 14.42 0.18
CA ILE A 283 -13.24 13.62 1.04
C ILE A 283 -12.52 12.35 1.54
N VAL A 284 -11.81 11.61 0.65
CA VAL A 284 -11.02 10.43 1.02
C VAL A 284 -9.96 10.79 2.06
N ILE A 285 -9.16 11.84 1.80
CA ILE A 285 -8.08 12.29 2.70
C ILE A 285 -8.66 12.69 4.06
N SER A 286 -9.80 13.42 4.09
CA SER A 286 -10.48 13.81 5.31
C SER A 286 -10.98 12.60 6.10
N GLY A 287 -11.56 11.60 5.42
CA GLY A 287 -12.02 10.35 6.03
C GLY A 287 -10.87 9.53 6.60
N VAL A 288 -9.76 9.42 5.87
CA VAL A 288 -8.54 8.74 6.36
C VAL A 288 -7.97 9.46 7.59
N TYR A 289 -7.90 10.80 7.57
CA TYR A 289 -7.44 11.57 8.71
C TYR A 289 -8.30 11.31 9.96
N LEU A 290 -9.64 11.32 9.84
CA LEU A 290 -10.55 11.03 10.95
C LEU A 290 -10.39 9.59 11.49
N THR A 291 -10.13 8.61 10.59
CA THR A 291 -9.97 7.21 10.97
C THR A 291 -8.63 6.96 11.68
N THR A 292 -7.58 7.67 11.29
CA THR A 292 -6.21 7.42 11.77
C THR A 292 -5.75 8.33 12.90
N ARG A 293 -6.48 9.43 13.18
CA ARG A 293 -6.10 10.34 14.27
C ARG A 293 -6.07 9.62 15.62
N PRO A 294 -5.08 9.88 16.48
CA PRO A 294 -5.09 9.39 17.85
C PRO A 294 -6.31 9.91 18.58
N GLU A 295 -7.04 9.03 19.27
CA GLU A 295 -8.09 9.49 20.17
C GLU A 295 -7.47 10.26 21.32
N ALA A 296 -8.04 11.42 21.63
CA ALA A 296 -7.75 12.09 22.88
C ALA A 296 -8.07 11.09 24.00
N LYS A 297 -7.07 10.65 24.75
CA LYS A 297 -7.29 9.86 25.96
C LYS A 297 -8.36 10.57 26.75
N SER A 298 -9.47 9.91 27.02
CA SER A 298 -10.51 10.45 27.85
C SER A 298 -9.86 10.89 29.18
N MET A 299 -9.77 12.19 29.39
CA MET A 299 -9.28 12.78 30.64
C MET A 299 -10.10 12.35 31.87
N TYR A 300 -11.16 11.59 31.66
CA TYR A 300 -12.00 11.01 32.72
C TYR A 300 -11.36 9.85 33.47
N THR A 301 -10.44 9.08 32.82
CA THR A 301 -9.86 7.89 33.47
C THR A 301 -8.71 8.24 34.41
N GLU A 302 -8.05 9.38 34.23
CA GLU A 302 -7.01 9.84 35.18
C GLU A 302 -7.57 10.59 36.38
N ARG A 303 -8.69 11.30 36.26
CA ARG A 303 -9.34 11.93 37.40
C ARG A 303 -9.95 10.91 38.37
N SER A 304 -10.47 9.77 37.91
CA SER A 304 -10.98 8.73 38.79
C SER A 304 -9.89 8.00 39.56
N LYS A 305 -8.67 7.87 38.97
CA LYS A 305 -7.53 7.26 39.66
C LYS A 305 -6.78 8.21 40.60
N SER A 306 -6.88 9.53 40.42
CA SER A 306 -6.30 10.50 41.36
C SER A 306 -7.22 10.73 42.53
N SER A 307 -8.54 10.63 42.33
CA SER A 307 -9.52 10.78 43.41
C SER A 307 -9.56 9.58 44.37
N SER A 308 -9.26 8.37 43.89
CA SER A 308 -9.17 7.17 44.75
C SER A 308 -7.83 7.01 45.50
N LYS A 309 -6.79 7.79 45.17
CA LYS A 309 -5.55 7.85 45.92
C LYS A 309 -5.52 8.88 47.06
N ASN A 310 -6.48 9.77 47.11
CA ASN A 310 -6.61 10.79 48.18
C ASN A 310 -7.63 10.40 49.27
N ILE A 311 -8.17 9.18 49.23
CA ILE A 311 -9.16 8.68 50.20
C ILE A 311 -8.64 7.40 50.94
N ALA A 312 -7.31 7.11 50.84
CA ALA A 312 -6.69 6.00 51.58
C ALA A 312 -5.59 6.53 52.51
#